data_55e6e0327b44d5d8c0b9a843b87b459b
#
_entry.id   55e6e0327b44d5d8c0b9a843b87b459b
#
_cell.length_a   1.000
_cell.length_b   1.000
_cell.length_c   1.000
_cell.angle_alpha   90.00
_cell.angle_beta   90.00
_cell.angle_gamma   90.00
#
_symmetry.space_group_name_H-M   'P 1'
#
loop_
_entity.id
_entity.type
_entity.pdbx_description
1 polymer ?
#
loop_
_entity_poly.entity_id
_entity_poly.type
_entity_poly.pdbx_seq_one_letter_code
_entity_poly.pdbx_strand_id
1 'polypeptide(L)'
;TVTTIGPSAEEMEAEVLAACMVYPQCVDDALEAGLRVEDFDRAPRRTLWRSLVKLRQDLGDYDEAEIRYFFSDAGLLASVGGAGEIDRLLDRCGSAVHVPRYVEIGREKARMRRLRAAAEDIEAAVLEVGATSADVIALAERTVLSAMRADEKSSLVSVGDSLADAMAPRGGERYLETGVSPLDGKIVGLLAAHMTVIPARPSMGKSSLARQIIAGGIRRNPP
;
A
#
# COMPACT_ATOMS: atom_id res chain seq x y z
N THR A 1 9.56 -11.93 -28.92
CA THR A 1 8.44 -12.57 -28.19
C THR A 1 9.04 -13.29 -27.01
N VAL A 2 9.08 -12.63 -25.84
CA VAL A 2 9.53 -13.25 -24.59
C VAL A 2 8.33 -14.06 -24.08
N THR A 3 8.40 -15.38 -24.21
CA THR A 3 7.46 -16.29 -23.61
C THR A 3 7.73 -16.27 -22.10
N THR A 4 6.95 -15.50 -21.34
CA THR A 4 7.02 -15.49 -19.89
C THR A 4 6.51 -16.84 -19.39
N ILE A 5 7.43 -17.75 -19.06
CA ILE A 5 7.12 -19.02 -18.40
C ILE A 5 6.86 -18.70 -16.91
N GLY A 6 5.66 -18.28 -16.62
CA GLY A 6 5.19 -18.02 -15.25
C GLY A 6 3.68 -18.20 -15.20
N PRO A 7 3.11 -18.47 -14.02
CA PRO A 7 1.67 -18.65 -13.87
C PRO A 7 0.91 -17.43 -14.38
N SER A 8 -0.21 -17.64 -15.03
CA SER A 8 -1.09 -16.56 -15.49
C SER A 8 -1.61 -15.73 -14.31
N ALA A 9 -2.08 -14.50 -14.55
CA ALA A 9 -2.70 -13.70 -13.47
C ALA A 9 -3.89 -14.45 -12.86
N GLU A 10 -4.66 -15.12 -13.71
CA GLU A 10 -5.83 -15.89 -13.31
C GLU A 10 -5.48 -17.10 -12.42
N GLU A 11 -4.40 -17.80 -12.75
CA GLU A 11 -3.92 -18.92 -11.94
C GLU A 11 -3.43 -18.46 -10.57
N MET A 12 -2.70 -17.34 -10.50
CA MET A 12 -2.21 -16.81 -9.24
C MET A 12 -3.32 -16.28 -8.34
N GLU A 13 -4.30 -15.59 -8.91
CA GLU A 13 -5.47 -15.14 -8.17
C GLU A 13 -6.23 -16.34 -7.58
N ALA A 14 -6.37 -17.44 -8.36
CA ALA A 14 -7.01 -18.66 -7.90
C ALA A 14 -6.20 -19.36 -6.80
N GLU A 15 -4.86 -19.41 -6.90
CA GLU A 15 -4.00 -19.98 -5.86
C GLU A 15 -4.07 -19.21 -4.53
N VAL A 16 -4.04 -17.87 -4.59
CA VAL A 16 -4.16 -17.03 -3.40
C VAL A 16 -5.53 -17.22 -2.74
N LEU A 17 -6.61 -17.20 -3.51
CA LEU A 17 -7.96 -17.41 -2.99
C LEU A 17 -8.13 -18.80 -2.40
N ALA A 18 -7.64 -19.83 -3.09
CA ALA A 18 -7.67 -21.21 -2.60
C ALA A 18 -6.91 -21.38 -1.28
N ALA A 19 -5.70 -20.79 -1.18
CA ALA A 19 -4.92 -20.81 0.04
C ALA A 19 -5.64 -20.10 1.19
N CYS A 20 -6.25 -18.92 0.94
CA CYS A 20 -7.02 -18.19 1.93
C CYS A 20 -8.30 -18.89 2.38
N MET A 21 -8.90 -19.71 1.53
CA MET A 21 -10.07 -20.51 1.89
C MET A 21 -9.71 -21.70 2.78
N VAL A 22 -8.55 -22.33 2.55
CA VAL A 22 -8.10 -23.49 3.33
C VAL A 22 -7.37 -23.08 4.61
N TYR A 23 -6.63 -21.98 4.55
CA TYR A 23 -5.79 -21.46 5.65
C TYR A 23 -6.17 -20.00 5.96
N PRO A 24 -7.06 -19.77 6.96
CA PRO A 24 -7.55 -18.43 7.28
C PRO A 24 -6.47 -17.39 7.53
N GLN A 25 -5.33 -17.78 8.13
CA GLN A 25 -4.18 -16.89 8.37
C GLN A 25 -3.58 -16.32 7.07
N CYS A 26 -3.74 -17.00 5.94
CA CYS A 26 -3.28 -16.49 4.64
C CYS A 26 -4.00 -15.21 4.21
N VAL A 27 -5.19 -14.92 4.78
CA VAL A 27 -5.87 -13.64 4.54
C VAL A 27 -5.06 -12.50 5.14
N ASP A 28 -4.56 -12.68 6.36
CA ASP A 28 -3.73 -11.68 7.06
C ASP A 28 -2.41 -11.49 6.32
N ASP A 29 -1.73 -12.60 5.96
CA ASP A 29 -0.47 -12.57 5.18
C ASP A 29 -0.64 -11.84 3.84
N ALA A 30 -1.77 -12.07 3.16
CA ALA A 30 -2.07 -11.42 1.88
C ALA A 30 -2.36 -9.91 2.07
N LEU A 31 -3.06 -9.53 3.14
CA LEU A 31 -3.32 -8.13 3.49
C LEU A 31 -2.01 -7.41 3.87
N GLU A 32 -1.14 -8.05 4.64
CA GLU A 32 0.18 -7.53 4.99
C GLU A 32 1.08 -7.36 3.76
N ALA A 33 1.03 -8.30 2.83
CA ALA A 33 1.68 -8.20 1.52
C ALA A 33 1.06 -7.12 0.62
N GLY A 34 -0.05 -6.51 1.04
CA GLY A 34 -0.71 -5.38 0.40
C GLY A 34 -1.68 -5.76 -0.71
N LEU A 35 -2.22 -6.97 -0.71
CA LEU A 35 -3.25 -7.40 -1.66
C LEU A 35 -4.55 -6.62 -1.45
N ARG A 36 -5.11 -6.12 -2.53
CA ARG A 36 -6.35 -5.34 -2.54
C ARG A 36 -7.42 -5.97 -3.43
N VAL A 37 -8.65 -5.56 -3.23
CA VAL A 37 -9.79 -5.98 -4.06
C VAL A 37 -9.57 -5.64 -5.54
N GLU A 38 -8.97 -4.49 -5.82
CA GLU A 38 -8.72 -3.96 -7.17
C GLU A 38 -7.62 -4.72 -7.92
N ASP A 39 -6.82 -5.53 -7.20
CA ASP A 39 -5.77 -6.35 -7.80
C ASP A 39 -6.34 -7.58 -8.51
N PHE A 40 -7.56 -7.98 -8.17
CA PHE A 40 -8.27 -9.04 -8.89
C PHE A 40 -8.91 -8.52 -10.18
N ASP A 41 -8.76 -9.29 -11.24
CA ASP A 41 -9.27 -8.90 -12.56
C ASP A 41 -10.80 -9.00 -12.63
N ARG A 42 -11.36 -10.13 -12.20
CA ARG A 42 -12.77 -10.46 -12.35
C ARG A 42 -13.62 -10.06 -11.13
N ALA A 43 -14.80 -9.52 -11.38
CA ALA A 43 -15.76 -9.15 -10.34
C ALA A 43 -16.10 -10.29 -9.35
N PRO A 44 -16.32 -11.55 -9.78
CA PRO A 44 -16.55 -12.66 -8.85
C PRO A 44 -15.41 -12.87 -7.86
N ARG A 45 -14.15 -12.74 -8.29
CA ARG A 45 -12.99 -12.89 -7.42
C ARG A 45 -12.82 -11.72 -6.44
N ARG A 46 -13.17 -10.52 -6.87
CA ARG A 46 -13.24 -9.33 -5.99
C ARG A 46 -14.26 -9.53 -4.88
N THR A 47 -15.43 -10.07 -5.22
CA THR A 47 -16.47 -10.39 -4.24
C THR A 47 -16.00 -11.50 -3.30
N LEU A 48 -15.39 -12.55 -3.82
CA LEU A 48 -14.84 -13.65 -3.02
C LEU A 48 -13.79 -13.14 -2.02
N TRP A 49 -12.83 -12.34 -2.49
CA TRP A 49 -11.81 -11.75 -1.62
C TRP A 49 -12.39 -10.89 -0.50
N ARG A 50 -13.33 -9.97 -0.84
CA ARG A 50 -14.02 -9.16 0.18
C ARG A 50 -14.73 -10.02 1.22
N SER A 51 -15.34 -11.09 0.78
CA SER A 51 -16.06 -12.00 1.66
C SER A 51 -15.13 -12.77 2.58
N LEU A 52 -13.97 -13.23 2.09
CA LEU A 52 -12.95 -13.89 2.91
C LEU A 52 -12.35 -12.95 3.95
N VAL A 53 -12.05 -11.71 3.57
CA VAL A 53 -11.57 -10.69 4.52
C VAL A 53 -12.61 -10.43 5.60
N LYS A 54 -13.89 -10.29 5.23
CA LYS A 54 -14.97 -10.11 6.18
C LYS A 54 -15.12 -11.33 7.09
N LEU A 55 -15.11 -12.54 6.54
CA LEU A 55 -15.22 -13.77 7.29
C LEU A 55 -14.09 -13.90 8.32
N ARG A 56 -12.85 -13.56 7.92
CA ARG A 56 -11.69 -13.52 8.81
C ARG A 56 -11.86 -12.51 9.95
N GLN A 57 -12.41 -11.34 9.67
CA GLN A 57 -12.66 -10.30 10.68
C GLN A 57 -13.77 -10.68 11.65
N ASP A 58 -14.85 -11.31 11.16
CA ASP A 58 -16.04 -11.61 11.95
C ASP A 58 -15.87 -12.89 12.81
N LEU A 59 -15.27 -13.94 12.26
CA LEU A 59 -15.15 -15.26 12.92
C LEU A 59 -13.73 -15.58 13.40
N GLY A 60 -12.71 -14.93 12.86
CA GLY A 60 -11.31 -15.32 13.06
C GLY A 60 -10.97 -16.53 12.18
N ASP A 61 -10.81 -17.71 12.78
CA ASP A 61 -10.62 -18.95 12.02
C ASP A 61 -11.97 -19.46 11.50
N TYR A 62 -11.94 -20.10 10.36
CA TYR A 62 -13.09 -20.70 9.68
C TYR A 62 -12.68 -21.95 8.93
N ASP A 63 -13.63 -22.83 8.67
CA ASP A 63 -13.48 -24.05 7.89
C ASP A 63 -14.27 -24.01 6.56
N GLU A 64 -14.14 -25.08 5.77
CA GLU A 64 -14.84 -25.20 4.50
C GLU A 64 -16.37 -25.17 4.64
N ALA A 65 -16.91 -25.72 5.73
CA ALA A 65 -18.35 -25.76 5.95
C ALA A 65 -18.89 -24.33 6.27
N GLU A 66 -18.16 -23.57 7.05
CA GLU A 66 -18.48 -22.17 7.37
C GLU A 66 -18.39 -21.28 6.14
N ILE A 67 -17.41 -21.49 5.26
CA ILE A 67 -17.32 -20.79 3.97
C ILE A 67 -18.58 -21.05 3.13
N ARG A 68 -18.95 -22.32 2.96
CA ARG A 68 -20.14 -22.71 2.17
C ARG A 68 -21.42 -22.12 2.77
N TYR A 69 -21.54 -22.21 4.09
CA TYR A 69 -22.67 -21.63 4.82
C TYR A 69 -22.75 -20.13 4.61
N PHE A 70 -21.65 -19.40 4.80
CA PHE A 70 -21.58 -17.96 4.65
C PHE A 70 -22.03 -17.50 3.25
N PHE A 71 -21.50 -18.11 2.19
CA PHE A 71 -21.86 -17.73 0.82
C PHE A 71 -23.31 -18.11 0.46
N SER A 72 -23.83 -19.18 1.05
CA SER A 72 -25.23 -19.60 0.87
C SER A 72 -26.17 -18.66 1.60
N ASP A 73 -25.93 -18.40 2.88
CA ASP A 73 -26.76 -17.57 3.76
C ASP A 73 -26.80 -16.11 3.31
N ALA A 74 -25.66 -15.56 2.89
CA ALA A 74 -25.55 -14.21 2.35
C ALA A 74 -26.11 -14.06 0.93
N GLY A 75 -26.57 -15.14 0.27
CA GLY A 75 -27.05 -15.12 -1.11
C GLY A 75 -25.98 -14.73 -2.13
N LEU A 76 -24.69 -14.88 -1.81
CA LEU A 76 -23.56 -14.43 -2.62
C LEU A 76 -23.08 -15.49 -3.64
N LEU A 77 -23.62 -16.71 -3.61
CA LEU A 77 -23.19 -17.82 -4.49
C LEU A 77 -23.16 -17.42 -5.97
N ALA A 78 -24.23 -16.79 -6.45
CA ALA A 78 -24.30 -16.37 -7.86
C ALA A 78 -23.22 -15.32 -8.22
N SER A 79 -22.89 -14.42 -7.29
CA SER A 79 -21.94 -13.33 -7.49
C SER A 79 -20.47 -13.77 -7.48
N VAL A 80 -20.19 -14.94 -6.91
CA VAL A 80 -18.82 -15.53 -6.85
C VAL A 80 -18.59 -16.59 -7.91
N GLY A 81 -19.56 -16.84 -8.81
CA GLY A 81 -19.45 -17.83 -9.88
C GLY A 81 -20.15 -19.17 -9.57
N GLY A 82 -20.98 -19.19 -8.52
CA GLY A 82 -21.73 -20.38 -8.10
C GLY A 82 -20.97 -21.29 -7.14
N ALA A 83 -21.68 -22.28 -6.58
CA ALA A 83 -21.10 -23.25 -5.66
C ALA A 83 -19.93 -24.03 -6.29
N GLY A 84 -20.03 -24.36 -7.58
CA GLY A 84 -18.98 -25.08 -8.30
C GLY A 84 -17.65 -24.31 -8.42
N GLU A 85 -17.64 -22.97 -8.34
CA GLU A 85 -16.39 -22.21 -8.32
C GLU A 85 -15.73 -22.28 -6.92
N ILE A 86 -16.53 -22.23 -5.87
CA ILE A 86 -16.05 -22.42 -4.49
C ILE A 86 -15.45 -23.82 -4.35
N ASP A 87 -16.15 -24.86 -4.80
CA ASP A 87 -15.65 -26.24 -4.76
C ASP A 87 -14.34 -26.39 -5.53
N ARG A 88 -14.27 -25.81 -6.73
CA ARG A 88 -13.05 -25.85 -7.56
C ARG A 88 -11.86 -25.18 -6.91
N LEU A 89 -12.08 -24.09 -6.17
CA LEU A 89 -11.02 -23.39 -5.43
C LEU A 89 -10.58 -24.18 -4.21
N LEU A 90 -11.51 -24.78 -3.46
CA LEU A 90 -11.19 -25.63 -2.32
C LEU A 90 -10.41 -26.88 -2.73
N ASP A 91 -10.82 -27.53 -3.83
CA ASP A 91 -10.12 -28.71 -4.38
C ASP A 91 -8.69 -28.39 -4.87
N ARG A 92 -8.41 -27.12 -5.13
CA ARG A 92 -7.09 -26.68 -5.62
C ARG A 92 -5.98 -26.78 -4.58
N CYS A 93 -6.32 -26.84 -3.30
CA CYS A 93 -5.38 -26.95 -2.17
C CYS A 93 -4.20 -25.97 -2.25
N GLY A 94 -4.49 -24.67 -2.32
CA GLY A 94 -3.48 -23.62 -2.41
C GLY A 94 -2.41 -23.75 -1.32
N SER A 95 -1.16 -23.44 -1.66
CA SER A 95 -0.03 -23.50 -0.71
C SER A 95 0.11 -22.21 0.08
N ALA A 96 -0.08 -22.26 1.40
CA ALA A 96 0.09 -21.13 2.30
C ALA A 96 1.49 -20.48 2.19
N VAL A 97 2.55 -21.28 2.03
CA VAL A 97 3.95 -20.83 1.99
C VAL A 97 4.21 -19.86 0.82
N HIS A 98 3.49 -20.00 -0.27
CA HIS A 98 3.71 -19.22 -1.49
C HIS A 98 2.80 -18.00 -1.63
N VAL A 99 1.86 -17.79 -0.71
CA VAL A 99 0.91 -16.67 -0.77
C VAL A 99 1.59 -15.31 -0.91
N PRO A 100 2.58 -14.91 -0.10
CA PRO A 100 3.22 -13.60 -0.25
C PRO A 100 3.84 -13.39 -1.63
N ARG A 101 4.48 -14.42 -2.19
CA ARG A 101 5.07 -14.38 -3.53
C ARG A 101 4.01 -14.26 -4.62
N TYR A 102 2.92 -15.00 -4.51
CA TYR A 102 1.82 -14.93 -5.48
C TYR A 102 1.12 -13.57 -5.42
N VAL A 103 0.98 -13.00 -4.23
CA VAL A 103 0.46 -11.64 -4.05
C VAL A 103 1.34 -10.61 -4.75
N GLU A 104 2.67 -10.66 -4.55
CA GLU A 104 3.62 -9.76 -5.20
C GLU A 104 3.50 -9.82 -6.74
N ILE A 105 3.53 -11.03 -7.31
CA ILE A 105 3.39 -11.21 -8.76
C ILE A 105 1.99 -10.77 -9.25
N GLY A 106 0.93 -11.05 -8.48
CA GLY A 106 -0.44 -10.63 -8.81
C GLY A 106 -0.59 -9.11 -8.85
N ARG A 107 -0.02 -8.42 -7.87
CA ARG A 107 0.00 -6.96 -7.81
C ARG A 107 0.77 -6.34 -8.97
N GLU A 108 1.92 -6.90 -9.33
CA GLU A 108 2.67 -6.42 -10.50
C GLU A 108 1.85 -6.58 -11.79
N LYS A 109 1.18 -7.71 -11.98
CA LYS A 109 0.28 -7.90 -13.12
C LYS A 109 -0.94 -6.96 -13.08
N ALA A 110 -1.49 -6.69 -11.90
CA ALA A 110 -2.56 -5.70 -11.73
C ALA A 110 -2.10 -4.29 -12.08
N ARG A 111 -0.87 -3.92 -11.69
CA ARG A 111 -0.23 -2.66 -12.07
C ARG A 111 -0.11 -2.53 -13.58
N MET A 112 0.38 -3.57 -14.25
CA MET A 112 0.50 -3.59 -15.70
C MET A 112 -0.87 -3.46 -16.41
N ARG A 113 -1.93 -4.09 -15.87
CA ARG A 113 -3.30 -3.91 -16.38
C ARG A 113 -3.78 -2.45 -16.25
N ARG A 114 -3.55 -1.83 -15.09
CA ARG A 114 -3.91 -0.41 -14.86
C ARG A 114 -3.16 0.54 -15.79
N LEU A 115 -1.87 0.31 -16.00
CA LEU A 115 -1.06 1.11 -16.94
C LEU A 115 -1.53 0.93 -18.37
N ARG A 116 -1.91 -0.29 -18.76
CA ARG A 116 -2.47 -0.54 -20.09
C ARG A 116 -3.81 0.19 -20.28
N ALA A 117 -4.71 0.10 -19.31
CA ALA A 117 -5.98 0.83 -19.38
C ALA A 117 -5.75 2.35 -19.47
N ALA A 118 -4.81 2.90 -18.69
CA ALA A 118 -4.43 4.32 -18.79
C ALA A 118 -3.90 4.70 -20.19
N ALA A 119 -3.13 3.81 -20.83
CA ALA A 119 -2.64 4.04 -22.19
C ALA A 119 -3.78 4.02 -23.23
N GLU A 120 -4.74 3.09 -23.07
CA GLU A 120 -5.93 3.01 -23.92
C GLU A 120 -6.81 4.28 -23.77
N ASP A 121 -6.98 4.81 -22.56
CA ASP A 121 -7.69 6.05 -22.29
C ASP A 121 -7.00 7.27 -22.93
N ILE A 122 -5.67 7.34 -22.86
CA ILE A 122 -4.88 8.41 -23.47
C ILE A 122 -4.98 8.32 -25.00
N GLU A 123 -4.86 7.12 -25.57
CA GLU A 123 -5.01 6.91 -27.00
C GLU A 123 -6.40 7.37 -27.50
N ALA A 124 -7.46 7.00 -26.79
CA ALA A 124 -8.81 7.43 -27.10
C ALA A 124 -8.96 8.96 -27.07
N ALA A 125 -8.37 9.61 -26.05
CA ALA A 125 -8.42 11.07 -25.92
C ALA A 125 -7.66 11.80 -27.03
N VAL A 126 -6.56 11.24 -27.54
CA VAL A 126 -5.82 11.81 -28.69
C VAL A 126 -6.64 11.78 -29.95
N LEU A 127 -7.50 10.78 -30.14
CA LEU A 127 -8.35 10.58 -31.33
C LEU A 127 -9.66 11.35 -31.21
N GLU A 128 -9.99 11.97 -30.08
CA GLU A 128 -11.22 12.73 -29.92
C GLU A 128 -11.21 14.03 -30.69
N VAL A 129 -12.31 14.28 -31.44
CA VAL A 129 -12.43 15.47 -32.27
C VAL A 129 -12.58 16.72 -31.39
N GLY A 130 -11.63 17.65 -31.50
CA GLY A 130 -11.63 18.89 -30.75
C GLY A 130 -10.79 18.84 -29.46
N ALA A 131 -10.17 17.72 -29.14
CA ALA A 131 -9.26 17.66 -28.03
C ALA A 131 -8.02 18.55 -28.24
N THR A 132 -7.62 19.27 -27.20
CA THR A 132 -6.37 20.04 -27.26
C THR A 132 -5.22 19.22 -26.63
N SER A 133 -3.99 19.51 -27.05
CA SER A 133 -2.81 18.85 -26.47
C SER A 133 -2.73 19.06 -24.96
N ALA A 134 -3.18 20.22 -24.44
CA ALA A 134 -3.18 20.50 -23.01
C ALA A 134 -4.16 19.58 -22.25
N ASP A 135 -5.34 19.33 -22.80
CA ASP A 135 -6.34 18.44 -22.17
C ASP A 135 -5.83 16.99 -22.14
N VAL A 136 -5.22 16.54 -23.24
CA VAL A 136 -4.65 15.18 -23.32
C VAL A 136 -3.48 15.00 -22.36
N ILE A 137 -2.59 15.98 -22.23
CA ILE A 137 -1.48 15.93 -21.26
C ILE A 137 -2.02 15.87 -19.82
N ALA A 138 -3.00 16.73 -19.48
CA ALA A 138 -3.62 16.72 -18.16
C ALA A 138 -4.33 15.38 -17.83
N LEU A 139 -4.96 14.76 -18.82
CA LEU A 139 -5.55 13.43 -18.70
C LEU A 139 -4.45 12.38 -18.47
N ALA A 140 -3.38 12.40 -19.28
CA ALA A 140 -2.28 11.45 -19.18
C ALA A 140 -1.60 11.49 -17.81
N GLU A 141 -1.28 12.68 -17.31
CA GLU A 141 -0.71 12.85 -15.96
C GLU A 141 -1.64 12.27 -14.88
N ARG A 142 -2.92 12.58 -14.93
CA ARG A 142 -3.90 12.10 -13.95
C ARG A 142 -4.07 10.59 -13.98
N THR A 143 -4.21 9.98 -15.16
CA THR A 143 -4.43 8.53 -15.30
C THR A 143 -3.19 7.72 -14.90
N VAL A 144 -1.99 8.16 -15.31
CA VAL A 144 -0.74 7.51 -14.92
C VAL A 144 -0.51 7.63 -13.39
N LEU A 145 -0.70 8.82 -12.83
CA LEU A 145 -0.56 9.01 -11.38
C LEU A 145 -1.58 8.17 -10.60
N SER A 146 -2.81 8.04 -11.08
CA SER A 146 -3.83 7.20 -10.44
C SER A 146 -3.45 5.72 -10.48
N ALA A 147 -2.90 5.25 -11.59
CA ALA A 147 -2.41 3.87 -11.74
C ALA A 147 -1.24 3.56 -10.79
N MET A 148 -0.37 4.52 -10.55
CA MET A 148 0.76 4.40 -9.61
C MET A 148 0.31 4.45 -8.15
N ARG A 149 -0.55 5.40 -7.78
CA ARG A 149 -1.05 5.58 -6.40
C ARG A 149 -1.90 4.42 -5.91
N ALA A 150 -2.51 3.66 -6.81
CA ALA A 150 -3.24 2.45 -6.43
C ALA A 150 -2.35 1.41 -5.72
N ASP A 151 -1.02 1.52 -5.83
CA ASP A 151 -0.06 0.65 -5.14
C ASP A 151 0.46 1.21 -3.81
N GLU A 152 0.32 2.52 -3.60
CA GLU A 152 0.63 3.07 -2.29
C GLU A 152 -0.33 2.43 -1.29
N LYS A 153 0.21 1.84 -0.21
CA LYS A 153 -0.62 1.40 0.92
C LYS A 153 -1.57 2.55 1.19
N SER A 154 -2.86 2.31 1.11
CA SER A 154 -3.83 3.30 1.56
C SER A 154 -3.51 3.56 3.02
N SER A 155 -2.69 4.55 3.26
CA SER A 155 -2.44 5.09 4.59
C SER A 155 -3.62 5.99 4.99
N LEU A 156 -4.84 5.50 4.77
CA LEU A 156 -5.96 5.93 5.59
C LEU A 156 -5.71 5.31 6.97
N VAL A 157 -4.66 5.80 7.62
CA VAL A 157 -4.47 5.62 9.05
C VAL A 157 -5.67 6.32 9.67
N SER A 158 -6.42 5.62 10.50
CA SER A 158 -7.49 6.23 11.28
C SER A 158 -6.93 7.53 11.91
N VAL A 159 -7.70 8.60 11.89
CA VAL A 159 -7.29 9.84 12.56
C VAL A 159 -6.88 9.55 14.01
N GLY A 160 -7.56 8.56 14.66
CA GLY A 160 -7.20 8.08 15.99
C GLY A 160 -5.82 7.44 16.04
N ASP A 161 -5.48 6.58 15.08
CA ASP A 161 -4.18 5.91 15.03
C ASP A 161 -3.06 6.88 14.67
N SER A 162 -3.32 7.81 13.73
CA SER A 162 -2.39 8.91 13.41
C SER A 162 -2.16 9.83 14.60
N LEU A 163 -3.20 10.10 15.39
CA LEU A 163 -3.09 10.92 16.60
C LEU A 163 -2.35 10.16 17.70
N ALA A 164 -2.64 8.87 17.87
CA ALA A 164 -1.94 8.00 18.83
C ALA A 164 -0.45 7.87 18.48
N ASP A 165 -0.10 7.71 17.20
CA ASP A 165 1.28 7.67 16.73
C ASP A 165 1.99 9.03 16.87
N ALA A 166 1.28 10.12 16.59
CA ALA A 166 1.79 11.48 16.80
C ALA A 166 1.97 11.83 18.29
N MET A 167 1.16 11.26 19.17
CA MET A 167 1.23 11.44 20.62
C MET A 167 2.07 10.36 21.32
N ALA A 168 2.41 9.26 20.64
CA ALA A 168 3.32 8.27 21.18
C ALA A 168 4.67 8.95 21.52
N PRO A 169 5.21 8.74 22.74
CA PRO A 169 6.53 9.24 23.04
C PRO A 169 7.50 8.59 22.05
N ARG A 170 8.01 9.37 21.11
CA ARG A 170 9.02 8.93 20.14
C ARG A 170 10.30 8.62 20.90
N GLY A 171 10.31 7.45 21.49
CA GLY A 171 11.44 6.92 22.23
C GLY A 171 12.59 6.68 21.27
N GLY A 172 13.60 7.58 21.29
CA GLY A 172 14.84 7.42 20.55
C GLY A 172 15.18 8.54 19.57
N GLU A 173 14.36 9.56 19.40
CA GLU A 173 14.78 10.74 18.65
C GLU A 173 15.91 11.45 19.43
N ARG A 174 17.12 11.33 18.91
CA ARG A 174 18.28 12.05 19.48
C ARG A 174 18.22 13.50 18.99
N TYR A 175 17.99 14.41 19.93
CA TYR A 175 18.11 15.84 19.69
C TYR A 175 19.50 16.31 20.08
N LEU A 176 20.11 17.09 19.20
CA LEU A 176 21.33 17.80 19.50
C LEU A 176 20.96 19.20 19.96
N GLU A 177 21.23 19.53 21.23
CA GLU A 177 21.03 20.89 21.71
C GLU A 177 21.98 21.84 20.97
N THR A 178 21.44 22.98 20.55
CA THR A 178 22.24 24.00 19.81
C THR A 178 23.26 24.73 20.68
N GLY A 179 23.05 24.67 21.99
CA GLY A 179 23.85 25.45 22.94
C GLY A 179 23.52 26.95 22.98
N VAL A 180 22.44 27.33 22.28
CA VAL A 180 21.89 28.68 22.29
C VAL A 180 20.57 28.65 23.06
N SER A 181 20.58 28.92 24.36
CA SER A 181 19.42 28.72 25.24
C SER A 181 18.10 29.33 24.73
N PRO A 182 18.08 30.54 24.16
CA PRO A 182 16.83 31.08 23.60
C PRO A 182 16.31 30.32 22.39
N LEU A 183 17.18 29.64 21.65
CA LEU A 183 16.82 28.80 20.49
C LEU A 183 16.33 27.42 20.96
N ASP A 184 17.09 26.78 21.85
CA ASP A 184 16.75 25.45 22.40
C ASP A 184 15.39 25.46 23.12
N GLY A 185 15.03 26.57 23.78
CA GLY A 185 13.73 26.76 24.40
C GLY A 185 12.55 26.85 23.41
N LYS A 186 12.84 27.06 22.10
CA LYS A 186 11.80 27.15 21.05
C LYS A 186 11.72 25.93 20.14
N ILE A 187 12.83 25.24 19.89
CA ILE A 187 12.92 24.14 18.91
C ILE A 187 13.26 22.78 19.54
N VAL A 188 13.42 22.70 20.86
CA VAL A 188 13.82 21.49 21.61
C VAL A 188 15.24 20.98 21.25
N GLY A 189 15.79 21.36 20.10
CA GLY A 189 17.07 20.93 19.57
C GLY A 189 17.01 20.56 18.08
N LEU A 190 18.16 20.19 17.53
CA LEU A 190 18.27 19.71 16.15
C LEU A 190 18.06 18.19 16.12
N LEU A 191 17.19 17.72 15.24
CA LEU A 191 16.88 16.30 15.13
C LEU A 191 18.05 15.56 14.45
N ALA A 192 18.55 14.49 15.07
CA ALA A 192 19.60 13.68 14.48
C ALA A 192 19.09 13.01 13.19
N ALA A 193 20.03 12.77 12.25
CA ALA A 193 19.73 12.19 10.93
C ALA A 193 18.81 13.04 10.02
N HIS A 194 18.55 14.30 10.36
CA HIS A 194 17.80 15.24 9.53
C HIS A 194 18.68 16.42 9.07
N MET A 195 18.32 16.97 7.91
CA MET A 195 18.99 18.15 7.38
C MET A 195 18.30 19.41 7.92
N THR A 196 19.03 20.25 8.65
CA THR A 196 18.55 21.54 9.13
C THR A 196 19.09 22.66 8.26
N VAL A 197 18.22 23.47 7.68
CA VAL A 197 18.59 24.62 6.84
C VAL A 197 18.39 25.92 7.62
N ILE A 198 19.45 26.73 7.70
CA ILE A 198 19.42 28.06 8.34
C ILE A 198 19.50 29.13 7.25
N PRO A 199 18.37 29.66 6.78
CA PRO A 199 18.37 30.75 5.82
C PRO A 199 18.73 32.06 6.51
N ALA A 200 19.58 32.87 5.89
CA ALA A 200 19.91 34.24 6.36
C ALA A 200 20.43 35.07 5.20
N ARG A 201 20.23 36.41 5.29
CA ARG A 201 20.85 37.34 4.35
C ARG A 201 22.37 37.34 4.51
N PRO A 202 23.13 37.70 3.47
CA PRO A 202 24.57 37.91 3.61
C PRO A 202 24.91 38.82 4.77
N SER A 203 26.02 38.54 5.44
CA SER A 203 26.54 39.32 6.59
C SER A 203 25.74 39.31 7.90
N MET A 204 24.67 38.50 8.00
CA MET A 204 23.86 38.37 9.22
C MET A 204 24.40 37.37 10.27
N GLY A 205 25.65 36.96 10.16
CA GLY A 205 26.25 36.06 11.15
C GLY A 205 25.90 34.58 11.04
N LYS A 206 25.35 34.12 9.90
CA LYS A 206 24.97 32.70 9.65
C LYS A 206 26.09 31.73 10.01
N SER A 207 27.31 31.99 9.53
CA SER A 207 28.48 31.12 9.79
C SER A 207 28.92 31.13 11.25
N SER A 208 28.73 32.25 11.94
CA SER A 208 29.01 32.39 13.38
C SER A 208 28.03 31.56 14.20
N LEU A 209 26.73 31.62 13.85
CA LEU A 209 25.70 30.79 14.48
C LEU A 209 25.98 29.30 14.26
N ALA A 210 26.31 28.87 13.02
CA ALA A 210 26.64 27.49 12.73
C ALA A 210 27.82 26.97 13.53
N ARG A 211 28.91 27.80 13.67
CA ARG A 211 30.05 27.45 14.51
C ARG A 211 29.70 27.35 15.99
N GLN A 212 28.83 28.22 16.48
CA GLN A 212 28.37 28.20 17.87
C GLN A 212 27.55 26.92 18.15
N ILE A 213 26.66 26.50 17.25
CA ILE A 213 25.91 25.27 17.36
C ILE A 213 26.84 24.05 17.39
N ILE A 214 27.82 23.98 16.48
CA ILE A 214 28.79 22.87 16.46
C ILE A 214 29.60 22.84 17.77
N ALA A 215 30.10 23.97 18.21
CA ALA A 215 30.88 24.07 19.46
C ALA A 215 30.04 23.73 20.70
N GLY A 216 28.75 24.12 20.71
CA GLY A 216 27.81 23.82 21.77
C GLY A 216 27.47 22.32 21.80
N GLY A 217 27.20 21.73 20.64
CA GLY A 217 26.93 20.32 20.50
C GLY A 217 28.06 19.40 20.96
N ILE A 218 29.31 19.72 20.57
CA ILE A 218 30.50 18.93 21.00
C ILE A 218 30.73 19.03 22.50
N ARG A 219 30.46 20.17 23.12
CA ARG A 219 30.66 20.34 24.57
C ARG A 219 29.67 19.58 25.42
N ARG A 220 28.43 19.38 24.92
CA ARG A 220 27.34 18.75 25.66
C ARG A 220 27.19 17.27 25.35
N ASN A 221 27.62 16.83 24.16
CA ASN A 221 27.63 15.43 23.74
C ASN A 221 29.07 15.06 23.32
N PRO A 222 29.98 14.82 24.26
CA PRO A 222 31.30 14.34 23.92
C PRO A 222 31.20 12.96 23.26
N PRO A 223 32.10 12.63 22.32
CA PRO A 223 32.10 11.37 21.55
C PRO A 223 32.26 10.14 22.44
#